data_905463fa9ad8f0e04ea253adff55ab7a
#
_entry.id   905463fa9ad8f0e04ea253adff55ab7a
#
_cell.length_a   1.000
_cell.length_b   1.000
_cell.length_c   1.000
_cell.angle_alpha   90.00
_cell.angle_beta   90.00
_cell.angle_gamma   90.00
#
_symmetry.space_group_name_H-M   'P 1'
#
loop_
_entity.id
_entity.type
_entity.pdbx_description
1 polymer ?
#
loop_
_entity_poly.entity_id
_entity_poly.type
_entity_poly.pdbx_seq_one_letter_code
_entity_poly.pdbx_strand_id
1 'polypeptide(L)'
;MAPSSDPPAGLDPDPFRWDFVTPGLPDALFDEAPGFSPTPMELRVMLLAHLRPRAQSLVWDVGGGTGALALEIARLLPLGAVHTLERDPQAIELLEGNRRRFGIANLHIHAGQAPDDLSCLPAGPDRVLLEVGRPLGEALVLVWQALRPEGRLVISTTSLEGLVDASDRLTRLGARDVQVVQATVHRMQRRGSQTKLAAAEPLFVIAAER
;
A
#
# COMPACT_ATOMS: atom_id res chain seq x y z
N MET A 1 -22.95 -12.02 41.50
CA MET A 1 -21.53 -11.73 41.49
C MET A 1 -21.01 -12.10 40.10
N ALA A 2 -20.89 -11.15 39.20
CA ALA A 2 -20.40 -11.38 37.85
C ALA A 2 -18.87 -11.58 37.92
N PRO A 3 -18.28 -12.49 37.13
CA PRO A 3 -16.83 -12.66 37.12
C PRO A 3 -16.16 -11.39 36.52
N SER A 4 -15.12 -10.91 37.17
CA SER A 4 -14.30 -9.79 36.68
C SER A 4 -13.67 -10.15 35.34
N SER A 5 -13.88 -9.31 34.34
CA SER A 5 -13.34 -9.44 32.97
C SER A 5 -11.92 -8.87 32.83
N ASP A 6 -11.19 -8.70 33.91
CA ASP A 6 -9.82 -8.23 33.85
C ASP A 6 -8.90 -9.37 33.38
N PRO A 7 -8.08 -9.16 32.33
CA PRO A 7 -7.09 -10.14 31.94
C PRO A 7 -6.05 -10.30 33.04
N PRO A 8 -5.42 -11.47 33.18
CA PRO A 8 -4.42 -11.71 34.21
C PRO A 8 -3.26 -10.72 34.06
N ALA A 9 -2.95 -10.02 35.15
CA ALA A 9 -1.80 -9.13 35.22
C ALA A 9 -0.51 -9.91 35.01
N GLY A 10 0.25 -9.62 33.96
CA GLY A 10 1.60 -10.17 33.76
C GLY A 10 2.00 -10.58 32.35
N LEU A 11 1.16 -10.35 31.34
CA LEU A 11 1.61 -10.45 29.94
C LEU A 11 1.87 -9.04 29.44
N ASP A 12 3.12 -8.74 29.05
CA ASP A 12 3.46 -7.55 28.28
C ASP A 12 2.49 -7.49 27.09
N PRO A 13 1.73 -6.40 26.92
CA PRO A 13 0.84 -6.30 25.77
C PRO A 13 1.71 -6.41 24.52
N ASP A 14 1.41 -7.38 23.65
CA ASP A 14 2.11 -7.54 22.38
C ASP A 14 2.17 -6.18 21.68
N PRO A 15 3.35 -5.57 21.53
CA PRO A 15 3.48 -4.23 20.96
C PRO A 15 2.98 -4.17 19.51
N PHE A 16 2.77 -5.32 18.87
CA PHE A 16 2.28 -5.47 17.50
C PHE A 16 0.77 -5.71 17.43
N ARG A 17 0.09 -5.81 18.57
CA ARG A 17 -1.35 -6.01 18.61
C ARG A 17 -2.08 -4.72 18.24
N TRP A 18 -2.83 -4.78 17.16
CA TRP A 18 -3.70 -3.70 16.69
C TRP A 18 -5.16 -4.16 16.74
N ASP A 19 -5.85 -3.80 17.80
CA ASP A 19 -7.24 -4.21 18.06
C ASP A 19 -8.29 -3.31 17.38
N PHE A 20 -7.84 -2.27 16.69
CA PHE A 20 -8.75 -1.33 16.04
C PHE A 20 -9.17 -1.84 14.65
N VAL A 21 -10.43 -1.59 14.30
CA VAL A 21 -10.99 -1.95 12.98
C VAL A 21 -10.59 -0.96 11.88
N THR A 22 -10.15 0.24 12.26
CA THR A 22 -9.69 1.24 11.30
C THR A 22 -8.31 0.89 10.74
N PRO A 23 -8.04 1.18 9.44
CA PRO A 23 -6.69 1.16 8.91
C PRO A 23 -5.83 2.25 9.57
N GLY A 24 -4.54 2.23 9.30
CA GLY A 24 -3.61 3.23 9.84
C GLY A 24 -2.76 2.67 10.97
N LEU A 25 -2.11 1.54 10.75
CA LEU A 25 -1.10 1.01 11.64
C LEU A 25 0.02 2.06 11.83
N PRO A 26 0.48 2.33 13.07
CA PRO A 26 1.63 3.20 13.29
C PRO A 26 2.86 2.77 12.49
N ASP A 27 3.57 3.72 11.89
CA ASP A 27 4.76 3.43 11.08
C ASP A 27 5.83 2.69 11.89
N ALA A 28 5.97 2.99 13.17
CA ALA A 28 6.93 2.35 14.09
C ALA A 28 6.70 0.84 14.30
N LEU A 29 5.58 0.30 13.86
CA LEU A 29 5.31 -1.15 13.93
C LEU A 29 5.94 -1.91 12.76
N PHE A 30 6.39 -1.22 11.72
CA PHE A 30 7.01 -1.86 10.55
C PHE A 30 8.53 -1.83 10.66
N ASP A 31 9.16 -2.89 10.18
CA ASP A 31 10.61 -2.89 9.98
C ASP A 31 10.97 -1.96 8.82
N GLU A 32 12.06 -1.24 8.99
CA GLU A 32 12.62 -0.32 8.00
C GLU A 32 14.13 -0.55 7.86
N ALA A 33 14.70 -0.07 6.75
CA ALA A 33 16.14 -0.08 6.50
C ALA A 33 16.55 1.22 5.78
N PRO A 34 17.83 1.57 5.72
CA PRO A 34 18.29 2.72 4.96
C PRO A 34 17.78 2.67 3.52
N GLY A 35 17.01 3.69 3.12
CA GLY A 35 16.37 3.77 1.80
C GLY A 35 14.99 3.11 1.69
N PHE A 36 14.54 2.39 2.73
CA PHE A 36 13.25 1.71 2.77
C PHE A 36 12.51 2.04 4.06
N SER A 37 11.63 3.00 4.00
CA SER A 37 10.71 3.36 5.08
C SER A 37 9.27 3.10 4.67
N PRO A 38 8.38 2.77 5.61
CA PRO A 38 6.96 2.63 5.30
C PRO A 38 6.39 3.95 4.77
N THR A 39 5.53 3.86 3.78
CA THR A 39 4.69 5.01 3.39
C THR A 39 3.99 5.54 4.63
N PRO A 40 4.00 6.86 4.90
CA PRO A 40 3.38 7.43 6.10
C PRO A 40 1.93 6.97 6.31
N MET A 41 1.57 6.67 7.55
CA MET A 41 0.25 6.14 7.94
C MET A 41 -0.90 6.92 7.29
N GLU A 42 -0.86 8.23 7.30
CA GLU A 42 -1.91 9.10 6.76
C GLU A 42 -2.07 8.91 5.25
N LEU A 43 -0.96 8.71 4.54
CA LEU A 43 -0.96 8.46 3.10
C LEU A 43 -1.48 7.04 2.79
N ARG A 44 -1.12 6.04 3.60
CA ARG A 44 -1.66 4.67 3.44
C ARG A 44 -3.17 4.65 3.61
N VAL A 45 -3.70 5.33 4.63
CA VAL A 45 -5.16 5.44 4.84
C VAL A 45 -5.84 6.09 3.63
N MET A 46 -5.24 7.14 3.07
CA MET A 46 -5.77 7.79 1.86
C MET A 46 -5.74 6.85 0.64
N LEU A 47 -4.63 6.13 0.42
CA LEU A 47 -4.51 5.16 -0.68
C LEU A 47 -5.57 4.06 -0.55
N LEU A 48 -5.78 3.52 0.66
CA LEU A 48 -6.82 2.54 0.95
C LEU A 48 -8.24 3.07 0.65
N ALA A 49 -8.52 4.31 1.05
CA ALA A 49 -9.81 4.95 0.78
C ALA A 49 -10.08 5.11 -0.73
N HIS A 50 -9.04 5.39 -1.52
CA HIS A 50 -9.15 5.47 -2.98
C HIS A 50 -9.20 4.10 -3.65
N LEU A 51 -8.53 3.09 -3.11
CA LEU A 51 -8.53 1.71 -3.64
C LEU A 51 -9.88 1.02 -3.46
N ARG A 52 -10.63 1.33 -2.39
CA ARG A 52 -11.96 0.76 -2.08
C ARG A 52 -11.98 -0.78 -2.16
N PRO A 53 -11.10 -1.49 -1.43
CA PRO A 53 -11.09 -2.95 -1.49
C PRO A 53 -12.37 -3.52 -0.85
N ARG A 54 -12.80 -4.69 -1.34
CA ARG A 54 -13.90 -5.48 -0.77
C ARG A 54 -13.34 -6.69 -0.05
N ALA A 55 -14.08 -7.27 0.87
CA ALA A 55 -13.63 -8.42 1.68
C ALA A 55 -13.05 -9.59 0.86
N GLN A 56 -13.52 -9.78 -0.37
CA GLN A 56 -13.10 -10.85 -1.30
C GLN A 56 -12.22 -10.35 -2.45
N SER A 57 -11.70 -9.14 -2.41
CA SER A 57 -10.89 -8.57 -3.49
C SER A 57 -9.63 -9.39 -3.76
N LEU A 58 -9.30 -9.52 -5.04
CA LEU A 58 -7.98 -9.91 -5.51
C LEU A 58 -7.20 -8.63 -5.83
N VAL A 59 -6.21 -8.34 -5.00
CA VAL A 59 -5.44 -7.09 -5.09
C VAL A 59 -4.05 -7.37 -5.64
N TRP A 60 -3.64 -6.59 -6.63
CA TRP A 60 -2.24 -6.46 -6.98
C TRP A 60 -1.65 -5.20 -6.33
N ASP A 61 -0.49 -5.36 -5.73
CA ASP A 61 0.34 -4.29 -5.20
C ASP A 61 1.67 -4.32 -5.95
N VAL A 62 1.84 -3.42 -6.91
CA VAL A 62 3.00 -3.38 -7.81
C VAL A 62 3.97 -2.31 -7.35
N GLY A 63 5.08 -2.74 -6.74
CA GLY A 63 6.03 -1.90 -6.03
C GLY A 63 5.80 -1.97 -4.51
N GLY A 64 5.92 -3.17 -3.94
CA GLY A 64 5.51 -3.45 -2.55
C GLY A 64 6.33 -2.75 -1.47
N GLY A 65 7.58 -2.37 -1.76
CA GLY A 65 8.46 -1.73 -0.81
C GLY A 65 8.59 -2.50 0.51
N THR A 66 8.42 -1.84 1.65
CA THR A 66 8.43 -2.49 2.98
C THR A 66 7.19 -3.34 3.27
N GLY A 67 6.20 -3.33 2.40
CA GLY A 67 4.94 -4.06 2.53
C GLY A 67 3.92 -3.43 3.47
N ALA A 68 4.16 -2.23 4.00
CA ALA A 68 3.26 -1.63 4.97
C ALA A 68 1.83 -1.45 4.43
N LEU A 69 1.69 -1.03 3.18
CA LEU A 69 0.39 -0.86 2.53
C LEU A 69 -0.24 -2.21 2.16
N ALA A 70 0.53 -3.13 1.58
CA ALA A 70 0.07 -4.48 1.25
C ALA A 70 -0.47 -5.23 2.48
N LEU A 71 0.20 -5.10 3.62
CA LEU A 71 -0.21 -5.69 4.90
C LEU A 71 -1.51 -5.09 5.41
N GLU A 72 -1.67 -3.77 5.36
CA GLU A 72 -2.93 -3.13 5.77
C GLU A 72 -4.08 -3.52 4.85
N ILE A 73 -3.84 -3.62 3.54
CA ILE A 73 -4.84 -4.14 2.59
C ILE A 73 -5.23 -5.57 2.98
N ALA A 74 -4.24 -6.46 3.15
CA ALA A 74 -4.48 -7.88 3.44
C ALA A 74 -5.31 -8.09 4.72
N ARG A 75 -5.11 -7.27 5.75
CA ARG A 75 -5.92 -7.29 6.99
C ARG A 75 -7.40 -6.96 6.75
N LEU A 76 -7.71 -6.19 5.73
CA LEU A 76 -9.09 -5.81 5.38
C LEU A 76 -9.78 -6.85 4.48
N LEU A 77 -9.07 -7.88 4.05
CA LEU A 77 -9.54 -8.87 3.06
C LEU A 77 -9.66 -10.27 3.68
N PRO A 78 -10.62 -10.53 4.57
CA PRO A 78 -10.73 -11.85 5.22
C PRO A 78 -11.05 -13.00 4.24
N LEU A 79 -11.54 -12.70 3.05
CA LEU A 79 -11.92 -13.67 2.01
C LEU A 79 -11.17 -13.41 0.69
N GLY A 80 -10.25 -12.46 0.67
CA GLY A 80 -9.47 -12.05 -0.50
C GLY A 80 -7.98 -12.30 -0.32
N ALA A 81 -7.21 -11.83 -1.28
CA ALA A 81 -5.76 -11.95 -1.26
C ALA A 81 -5.08 -10.71 -1.84
N VAL A 82 -3.87 -10.44 -1.36
CA VAL A 82 -2.96 -9.45 -1.92
C VAL A 82 -1.78 -10.18 -2.55
N HIS A 83 -1.46 -9.82 -3.77
CA HIS A 83 -0.25 -10.26 -4.46
C HIS A 83 0.63 -9.04 -4.71
N THR A 84 1.76 -8.96 -4.04
CA THR A 84 2.71 -7.87 -4.19
C THR A 84 3.88 -8.30 -5.07
N LEU A 85 4.30 -7.41 -5.96
CA LEU A 85 5.47 -7.56 -6.81
C LEU A 85 6.53 -6.56 -6.38
N GLU A 86 7.70 -7.04 -5.98
CA GLU A 86 8.82 -6.20 -5.57
C GLU A 86 10.12 -6.74 -6.17
N ARG A 87 10.98 -5.82 -6.63
CA ARG A 87 12.24 -6.17 -7.30
C ARG A 87 13.45 -6.16 -6.39
N ASP A 88 13.42 -5.33 -5.36
CA ASP A 88 14.57 -5.14 -4.48
C ASP A 88 14.63 -6.24 -3.41
N PRO A 89 15.72 -7.03 -3.36
CA PRO A 89 15.84 -8.12 -2.38
C PRO A 89 15.77 -7.65 -0.92
N GLN A 90 16.27 -6.45 -0.61
CA GLN A 90 16.21 -5.90 0.74
C GLN A 90 14.80 -5.50 1.12
N ALA A 91 14.04 -4.91 0.20
CA ALA A 91 12.62 -4.61 0.39
C ALA A 91 11.81 -5.90 0.57
N ILE A 92 12.09 -6.94 -0.21
CA ILE A 92 11.45 -8.26 -0.08
C ILE A 92 11.71 -8.87 1.30
N GLU A 93 12.94 -8.78 1.82
CA GLU A 93 13.28 -9.27 3.16
C GLU A 93 12.49 -8.53 4.25
N LEU A 94 12.39 -7.20 4.16
CA LEU A 94 11.58 -6.38 5.07
C LEU A 94 10.10 -6.76 4.99
N LEU A 95 9.57 -6.90 3.79
CA LEU A 95 8.18 -7.25 3.53
C LEU A 95 7.84 -8.64 4.12
N GLU A 96 8.72 -9.63 3.92
CA GLU A 96 8.59 -10.96 4.51
C GLU A 96 8.69 -10.92 6.05
N GLY A 97 9.59 -10.10 6.59
CA GLY A 97 9.72 -9.88 8.03
C GLY A 97 8.43 -9.30 8.62
N ASN A 98 7.93 -8.24 8.02
CA ASN A 98 6.68 -7.59 8.41
C ASN A 98 5.49 -8.54 8.27
N ARG A 99 5.37 -9.28 7.15
CA ARG A 99 4.30 -10.27 6.94
C ARG A 99 4.25 -11.32 8.05
N ARG A 100 5.41 -11.88 8.42
CA ARG A 100 5.52 -12.87 9.53
C ARG A 100 5.15 -12.26 10.87
N ARG A 101 5.64 -11.06 11.17
CA ARG A 101 5.37 -10.35 12.43
C ARG A 101 3.87 -10.11 12.64
N PHE A 102 3.16 -9.68 11.61
CA PHE A 102 1.73 -9.45 11.68
C PHE A 102 0.87 -10.69 11.46
N GLY A 103 1.46 -11.86 11.21
CA GLY A 103 0.74 -13.12 11.01
C GLY A 103 -0.19 -13.12 9.79
N ILE A 104 0.17 -12.40 8.72
CA ILE A 104 -0.67 -12.24 7.53
C ILE A 104 -0.49 -13.42 6.59
N ALA A 105 -1.54 -14.23 6.42
CA ALA A 105 -1.51 -15.43 5.59
C ALA A 105 -1.90 -15.18 4.12
N ASN A 106 -2.75 -14.17 3.86
CA ASN A 106 -3.31 -13.86 2.54
C ASN A 106 -2.53 -12.78 1.76
N LEU A 107 -1.28 -12.52 2.14
CA LEU A 107 -0.32 -11.71 1.40
C LEU A 107 0.71 -12.62 0.75
N HIS A 108 0.80 -12.58 -0.58
CA HIS A 108 1.72 -13.37 -1.39
C HIS A 108 2.75 -12.45 -2.03
N ILE A 109 4.03 -12.75 -1.82
CA ILE A 109 5.15 -11.93 -2.25
C ILE A 109 5.79 -12.56 -3.48
N HIS A 110 5.94 -11.77 -4.53
CA HIS A 110 6.57 -12.16 -5.79
C HIS A 110 7.81 -11.30 -6.01
N ALA A 111 8.96 -11.93 -6.15
CA ALA A 111 10.18 -11.25 -6.55
C ALA A 111 10.15 -11.02 -8.05
N GLY A 112 10.25 -9.76 -8.47
CA GLY A 112 10.21 -9.40 -9.88
C GLY A 112 9.98 -7.92 -10.12
N GLN A 113 10.04 -7.51 -11.36
CA GLN A 113 9.94 -6.13 -11.81
C GLN A 113 8.81 -5.94 -12.82
N ALA A 114 7.98 -4.92 -12.60
CA ALA A 114 7.06 -4.47 -13.65
C ALA A 114 7.81 -3.66 -14.73
N PRO A 115 7.49 -3.80 -16.01
CA PRO A 115 6.36 -4.60 -16.56
C PRO A 115 6.66 -6.10 -16.76
N ASP A 116 7.91 -6.52 -16.77
CA ASP A 116 8.39 -7.80 -17.28
C ASP A 116 7.77 -9.02 -16.54
N ASP A 117 7.65 -8.91 -15.21
CA ASP A 117 7.24 -10.01 -14.36
C ASP A 117 5.77 -9.93 -13.90
N LEU A 118 4.95 -9.03 -14.47
CA LEU A 118 3.52 -8.94 -14.14
C LEU A 118 2.76 -10.24 -14.38
N SER A 119 3.23 -11.08 -15.30
CA SER A 119 2.63 -12.38 -15.62
C SER A 119 2.74 -13.42 -14.51
N CYS A 120 3.61 -13.22 -13.49
CA CYS A 120 3.69 -14.10 -12.33
C CYS A 120 2.53 -13.88 -11.35
N LEU A 121 1.79 -12.77 -11.46
CA LEU A 121 0.65 -12.47 -10.62
C LEU A 121 -0.62 -13.18 -11.12
N PRO A 122 -1.54 -13.59 -10.23
CA PRO A 122 -2.77 -14.27 -10.64
C PRO A 122 -3.65 -13.36 -11.49
N ALA A 123 -4.25 -13.91 -12.56
CA ALA A 123 -5.04 -13.16 -13.51
C ALA A 123 -6.30 -12.51 -12.89
N GLY A 124 -6.66 -11.35 -13.44
CA GLY A 124 -7.94 -10.70 -13.15
C GLY A 124 -8.05 -10.08 -11.77
N PRO A 125 -7.12 -9.20 -11.35
CA PRO A 125 -7.32 -8.41 -10.14
C PRO A 125 -8.54 -7.50 -10.29
N ASP A 126 -9.24 -7.23 -9.18
CA ASP A 126 -10.30 -6.21 -9.15
C ASP A 126 -9.82 -4.90 -8.52
N ARG A 127 -8.65 -4.93 -7.91
CA ARG A 127 -7.98 -3.77 -7.33
C ARG A 127 -6.50 -3.82 -7.65
N VAL A 128 -5.94 -2.71 -8.07
CA VAL A 128 -4.50 -2.59 -8.30
C VAL A 128 -3.99 -1.31 -7.67
N LEU A 129 -2.92 -1.44 -6.93
CA LEU A 129 -2.07 -0.35 -6.50
C LEU A 129 -0.80 -0.40 -7.34
N LEU A 130 -0.39 0.73 -7.89
CA LEU A 130 0.77 0.85 -8.76
C LEU A 130 1.71 1.94 -8.22
N GLU A 131 2.81 1.52 -7.62
CA GLU A 131 3.88 2.37 -7.09
C GLU A 131 5.20 2.03 -7.77
N VAL A 132 5.30 2.31 -9.05
CA VAL A 132 6.53 2.06 -9.79
C VAL A 132 7.25 3.37 -10.13
N GLY A 133 8.57 3.28 -10.13
CA GLY A 133 9.41 4.33 -10.67
C GLY A 133 9.22 4.48 -12.18
N ARG A 134 10.09 5.27 -12.83
CA ARG A 134 10.05 5.40 -14.30
C ARG A 134 10.73 4.21 -14.99
N PRO A 135 10.22 3.79 -16.15
CA PRO A 135 9.06 4.30 -16.89
C PRO A 135 7.73 3.66 -16.42
N LEU A 136 6.78 4.47 -15.98
CA LEU A 136 5.45 4.04 -15.57
C LEU A 136 4.63 3.44 -16.72
N GLY A 137 4.88 3.92 -17.95
CA GLY A 137 3.97 3.81 -19.08
C GLY A 137 3.58 2.41 -19.51
N GLU A 138 4.53 1.50 -19.67
CA GLU A 138 4.23 0.14 -20.10
C GLU A 138 3.58 -0.67 -18.98
N ALA A 139 4.10 -0.54 -17.76
CA ALA A 139 3.50 -1.19 -16.60
C ALA A 139 2.04 -0.79 -16.40
N LEU A 140 1.72 0.50 -16.56
CA LEU A 140 0.34 1.00 -16.46
C LEU A 140 -0.58 0.36 -17.51
N VAL A 141 -0.13 0.26 -18.77
CA VAL A 141 -0.95 -0.34 -19.83
C VAL A 141 -1.24 -1.81 -19.54
N LEU A 142 -0.23 -2.58 -19.14
CA LEU A 142 -0.38 -4.01 -18.85
C LEU A 142 -1.25 -4.26 -17.61
N VAL A 143 -1.04 -3.48 -16.55
CA VAL A 143 -1.89 -3.51 -15.35
C VAL A 143 -3.34 -3.19 -15.70
N TRP A 144 -3.57 -2.16 -16.53
CA TRP A 144 -4.92 -1.80 -16.98
C TRP A 144 -5.60 -2.92 -17.76
N GLN A 145 -4.86 -3.60 -18.64
CA GLN A 145 -5.37 -4.74 -19.40
C GLN A 145 -5.69 -5.95 -18.51
N ALA A 146 -4.93 -6.15 -17.44
CA ALA A 146 -5.16 -7.24 -16.48
C ALA A 146 -6.31 -6.97 -15.53
N LEU A 147 -6.57 -5.70 -15.18
CA LEU A 147 -7.63 -5.27 -14.27
C LEU A 147 -9.00 -5.69 -14.82
N ARG A 148 -9.87 -6.23 -13.99
CA ARG A 148 -11.24 -6.62 -14.38
C ARG A 148 -12.08 -5.40 -14.81
N PRO A 149 -13.11 -5.58 -15.66
CA PRO A 149 -14.15 -4.56 -15.82
C PRO A 149 -14.70 -4.12 -14.45
N GLU A 150 -14.95 -2.83 -14.28
CA GLU A 150 -15.33 -2.21 -13.00
C GLU A 150 -14.27 -2.33 -11.90
N GLY A 151 -13.07 -2.78 -12.25
CA GLY A 151 -11.92 -2.81 -11.38
C GLY A 151 -11.38 -1.41 -11.14
N ARG A 152 -10.68 -1.23 -10.02
CA ARG A 152 -10.14 0.06 -9.61
C ARG A 152 -8.62 0.04 -9.55
N LEU A 153 -8.02 1.02 -10.19
CA LEU A 153 -6.59 1.29 -10.16
C LEU A 153 -6.32 2.51 -9.30
N VAL A 154 -5.31 2.43 -8.45
CA VAL A 154 -4.72 3.56 -7.73
C VAL A 154 -3.25 3.62 -8.07
N ILE A 155 -2.79 4.78 -8.49
CA ILE A 155 -1.38 5.07 -8.78
C ILE A 155 -0.90 6.08 -7.77
N SER A 156 0.28 5.86 -7.19
CA SER A 156 0.96 6.86 -6.38
C SER A 156 2.30 7.25 -7.00
N THR A 157 2.61 8.55 -6.95
CA THR A 157 3.87 9.10 -7.44
C THR A 157 4.20 10.42 -6.72
N THR A 158 5.49 10.66 -6.53
CA THR A 158 5.99 11.94 -5.98
C THR A 158 6.37 12.93 -7.07
N SER A 159 6.39 12.51 -8.34
CA SER A 159 6.81 13.35 -9.45
C SER A 159 5.66 13.93 -10.27
N LEU A 160 5.78 15.19 -10.67
CA LEU A 160 4.82 15.85 -11.59
C LEU A 160 4.77 15.16 -12.96
N GLU A 161 5.91 14.69 -13.45
CA GLU A 161 5.97 13.99 -14.73
C GLU A 161 5.27 12.64 -14.66
N GLY A 162 5.37 11.95 -13.51
CA GLY A 162 4.60 10.71 -13.26
C GLY A 162 3.10 10.97 -13.24
N LEU A 163 2.66 12.06 -12.61
CA LEU A 163 1.28 12.51 -12.62
C LEU A 163 0.76 12.77 -14.03
N VAL A 164 1.52 13.54 -14.83
CA VAL A 164 1.13 13.89 -16.22
C VAL A 164 1.06 12.63 -17.08
N ASP A 165 2.12 11.79 -17.05
CA ASP A 165 2.15 10.55 -17.85
C ASP A 165 0.99 9.59 -17.49
N ALA A 166 0.72 9.40 -16.19
CA ALA A 166 -0.40 8.58 -15.74
C ALA A 166 -1.75 9.14 -16.21
N SER A 167 -1.98 10.44 -16.06
CA SER A 167 -3.24 11.10 -16.44
C SER A 167 -3.50 11.01 -17.94
N ASP A 168 -2.49 11.28 -18.76
CA ASP A 168 -2.59 11.18 -20.22
C ASP A 168 -2.89 9.75 -20.70
N ARG A 169 -2.24 8.75 -20.08
CA ARG A 169 -2.46 7.34 -20.43
C ARG A 169 -3.84 6.87 -20.02
N LEU A 170 -4.29 7.20 -18.80
CA LEU A 170 -5.63 6.84 -18.36
C LEU A 170 -6.72 7.44 -19.25
N THR A 171 -6.52 8.68 -19.71
CA THR A 171 -7.41 9.30 -20.68
C THR A 171 -7.46 8.51 -22.00
N ARG A 172 -6.31 8.13 -22.55
CA ARG A 172 -6.23 7.32 -23.79
C ARG A 172 -6.79 5.90 -23.64
N LEU A 173 -6.72 5.33 -22.42
CA LEU A 173 -7.28 4.03 -22.09
C LEU A 173 -8.78 4.06 -21.82
N GLY A 174 -9.41 5.24 -21.86
CA GLY A 174 -10.85 5.40 -21.62
C GLY A 174 -11.26 5.17 -20.17
N ALA A 175 -10.36 5.47 -19.24
CA ALA A 175 -10.61 5.32 -17.80
C ALA A 175 -11.77 6.19 -17.33
N ARG A 176 -12.58 5.65 -16.40
CA ARG A 176 -13.73 6.34 -15.79
C ARG A 176 -13.40 6.75 -14.36
N ASP A 177 -14.17 7.66 -13.80
CA ASP A 177 -14.05 8.17 -12.41
C ASP A 177 -12.58 8.51 -12.05
N VAL A 178 -11.90 9.23 -12.96
CA VAL A 178 -10.51 9.62 -12.73
C VAL A 178 -10.48 10.73 -11.70
N GLN A 179 -9.82 10.46 -10.59
CA GLN A 179 -9.64 11.38 -9.47
C GLN A 179 -8.15 11.60 -9.25
N VAL A 180 -7.75 12.85 -9.09
CA VAL A 180 -6.37 13.23 -8.77
C VAL A 180 -6.36 14.00 -7.46
N VAL A 181 -5.55 13.55 -6.52
CA VAL A 181 -5.36 14.20 -5.23
C VAL A 181 -3.88 14.38 -4.96
N GLN A 182 -3.49 15.54 -4.44
CA GLN A 182 -2.18 15.75 -3.85
C GLN A 182 -2.34 15.78 -2.33
N ALA A 183 -1.50 15.02 -1.64
CA ALA A 183 -1.42 15.05 -0.18
C ALA A 183 -0.02 15.43 0.28
N THR A 184 0.04 16.18 1.36
CA THR A 184 1.27 16.51 2.07
C THR A 184 1.05 16.30 3.57
N VAL A 185 1.91 15.51 4.18
CA VAL A 185 1.88 15.24 5.63
C VAL A 185 2.98 16.04 6.31
N HIS A 186 2.62 16.73 7.38
CA HIS A 186 3.57 17.40 8.25
C HIS A 186 3.43 16.82 9.64
N ARG A 187 4.50 16.25 10.16
CA ARG A 187 4.53 15.71 11.53
C ARG A 187 5.41 16.56 12.44
N MET A 188 4.95 16.72 13.66
CA MET A 188 5.74 17.41 14.65
C MET A 188 6.96 16.57 15.05
N GLN A 189 8.14 17.15 14.92
CA GLN A 189 9.40 16.54 15.33
C GLN A 189 10.10 17.40 16.38
N ARG A 190 10.60 16.75 17.41
CA ARG A 190 11.40 17.40 18.45
C ARG A 190 12.88 17.10 18.21
N ARG A 191 13.69 18.13 18.08
CA ARG A 191 15.15 18.05 18.02
C ARG A 191 15.76 18.89 19.15
N GLY A 192 16.21 18.22 20.20
CA GLY A 192 16.66 18.89 21.43
C GLY A 192 15.54 19.71 22.08
N SER A 193 15.75 21.02 22.25
CA SER A 193 14.76 21.96 22.81
C SER A 193 13.79 22.54 21.76
N GLN A 194 14.04 22.30 20.46
CA GLN A 194 13.21 22.84 19.39
C GLN A 194 12.17 21.85 18.92
N THR A 195 10.97 22.33 18.68
CA THR A 195 9.88 21.58 18.04
C THR A 195 9.55 22.22 16.70
N LYS A 196 9.49 21.42 15.64
CA LYS A 196 9.13 21.90 14.30
C LYS A 196 8.23 20.91 13.58
N LEU A 197 7.48 21.40 12.62
CA LEU A 197 6.78 20.56 11.65
C LEU A 197 7.77 20.15 10.55
N ALA A 198 7.96 18.86 10.38
CA ALA A 198 8.72 18.28 9.26
C ALA A 198 7.75 17.79 8.20
N ALA A 199 7.94 18.27 6.97
CA ALA A 199 7.17 17.81 5.83
C ALA A 199 7.67 16.45 5.37
N ALA A 200 6.75 15.53 5.09
CA ALA A 200 7.01 14.40 4.22
C ALA A 200 6.99 14.85 2.74
N GLU A 201 7.55 14.04 1.87
CA GLU A 201 7.48 14.30 0.44
C GLU A 201 6.02 14.31 -0.03
N PRO A 202 5.60 15.31 -0.87
CA PRO A 202 4.25 15.33 -1.41
C PRO A 202 3.96 14.09 -2.26
N LEU A 203 2.77 13.50 -2.08
CA LEU A 203 2.32 12.35 -2.85
C LEU A 203 1.15 12.75 -3.74
N PHE A 204 1.23 12.43 -5.04
CA PHE A 204 0.10 12.46 -5.94
C PHE A 204 -0.55 11.08 -5.98
N VAL A 205 -1.86 11.05 -5.83
CA VAL A 205 -2.68 9.85 -5.93
C VAL A 205 -3.63 10.02 -7.11
N ILE A 206 -3.58 9.10 -8.04
CA ILE A 206 -4.47 9.04 -9.19
C ILE A 206 -5.29 7.76 -9.06
N ALA A 207 -6.61 7.89 -8.95
CA ALA A 207 -7.51 6.75 -8.89
C ALA A 207 -8.42 6.74 -10.13
N ALA A 208 -8.67 5.54 -10.69
CA ALA A 208 -9.49 5.37 -11.87
C ALA A 208 -10.24 4.04 -11.87
N GLU A 209 -11.35 3.97 -12.60
CA GLU A 209 -12.13 2.75 -12.84
C GLU A 209 -12.02 2.33 -14.31
N ARG A 210 -11.87 1.02 -14.51
CA ARG A 210 -11.85 0.39 -15.84
C ARG A 210 -13.26 0.19 -16.41
#